data_894307510aac8291473b3ff7e05b25a4
#
_entry.id   894307510aac8291473b3ff7e05b25a4
#
_cell.length_a   1.000
_cell.length_b   1.000
_cell.length_c   1.000
_cell.angle_alpha   90.00
_cell.angle_beta   90.00
_cell.angle_gamma   90.00
#
_symmetry.space_group_name_H-M   'P 1'
#
loop_
_entity.id
_entity.type
_entity.pdbx_description
1 polymer ?
#
loop_
_entity_poly.entity_id
_entity_poly.type
_entity_poly.pdbx_seq_one_letter_code
_entity_poly.pdbx_strand_id
1 'polypeptide(L)'
;MLARYVTVLLVWLVGAVVAPAPPTPLPAAIDHAIQQVTVAELREHISVLASDRLAGRGLGHDGNKEAETYIAGVLREAKVIQAAPDYLQRVDVYSPRLGPAARVSISDAGKPIVELRVGPEFLPQPESSDAVANGPLLFVQHGVSAPSLGHDDYTNIDAKGAVVLALDGAPDVLLRSPQLSADDKADFAAIDRKAEDARAHGAAGLIVIRNYVGDAEGTWPSRPSVRSASFRLYGPMHDKPLAVAVISEHAIKPVRAALEQRRALTASLNPDVIAQPMAMSNILGMVEGGSKTAEIVVVGAHLDHDGIDEAGRIYNGADDNASGAAAVLAIAAAFTRAAAQGVRPARAVVFALWNGEEKGSLGAEYYVAHPQPSRRIVANVNLDMVGRDEDIPDPNDPRYRGFAKTHASDNVNVVHLLGYTYAPDLARAADVANQTIQLTVKQDYDRDSQNLVRRSDHWPFLQHGIPAVFLTTGLHPDYHTPDDDTGRIDFAKLERITEFAARLVWLAADGDAPRFRTQ
;
A
#
# COMPACT_ATOMS: atom_id res chain seq x y z
N MET A 1 6.85 71.06 -39.15
CA MET A 1 7.13 69.79 -38.54
C MET A 1 6.20 69.60 -37.36
N LEU A 2 5.09 68.86 -37.57
CA LEU A 2 4.08 68.60 -36.54
C LEU A 2 4.43 67.21 -35.91
N ALA A 3 4.77 67.19 -34.65
CA ALA A 3 4.92 65.95 -33.85
C ALA A 3 3.51 65.53 -33.35
N ARG A 4 3.06 64.35 -33.75
CA ARG A 4 1.85 63.72 -33.22
C ARG A 4 2.20 62.86 -31.98
N TYR A 5 1.68 63.23 -30.84
CA TYR A 5 1.72 62.40 -29.63
C TYR A 5 0.57 61.40 -29.71
N VAL A 6 0.91 60.11 -29.66
CA VAL A 6 -0.04 59.00 -29.48
C VAL A 6 -0.10 58.66 -27.99
N THR A 7 -1.22 58.97 -27.36
CA THR A 7 -1.49 58.60 -25.97
C THR A 7 -2.04 57.16 -25.95
N VAL A 8 -1.28 56.23 -25.40
CA VAL A 8 -1.74 54.84 -25.18
C VAL A 8 -2.44 54.80 -23.83
N LEU A 9 -3.77 54.58 -23.86
CA LEU A 9 -4.56 54.31 -22.67
C LEU A 9 -4.36 52.84 -22.28
N LEU A 10 -3.65 52.54 -21.17
CA LEU A 10 -3.64 51.23 -20.55
C LEU A 10 -4.93 51.05 -19.73
N VAL A 11 -5.83 50.24 -20.22
CA VAL A 11 -7.00 49.79 -19.47
C VAL A 11 -6.56 48.61 -18.58
N TRP A 12 -6.49 48.83 -17.28
CA TRP A 12 -6.32 47.76 -16.29
C TRP A 12 -7.65 47.02 -16.13
N LEU A 13 -7.73 45.78 -16.66
CA LEU A 13 -8.78 44.84 -16.32
C LEU A 13 -8.48 44.30 -14.91
N VAL A 14 -9.11 44.89 -13.90
CA VAL A 14 -9.17 44.33 -12.58
C VAL A 14 -10.12 43.11 -12.65
N GLY A 15 -9.57 41.93 -12.84
CA GLY A 15 -10.33 40.70 -12.68
C GLY A 15 -10.84 40.62 -11.25
N ALA A 16 -12.16 40.73 -11.07
CA ALA A 16 -12.77 40.47 -9.78
C ALA A 16 -12.47 39.02 -9.39
N VAL A 17 -11.64 38.82 -8.39
CA VAL A 17 -11.50 37.54 -7.71
C VAL A 17 -12.85 37.28 -7.04
N VAL A 18 -13.68 36.46 -7.68
CA VAL A 18 -14.92 35.97 -7.07
C VAL A 18 -14.49 35.15 -5.85
N ALA A 19 -14.78 35.68 -4.68
CA ALA A 19 -14.58 34.89 -3.44
C ALA A 19 -15.37 33.58 -3.58
N PRO A 20 -14.78 32.43 -3.21
CA PRO A 20 -15.51 31.17 -3.25
C PRO A 20 -16.78 31.30 -2.39
N ALA A 21 -17.88 30.79 -2.93
CA ALA A 21 -19.14 30.75 -2.18
C ALA A 21 -18.90 30.07 -0.82
N PRO A 22 -19.53 30.53 0.27
CA PRO A 22 -19.40 29.88 1.55
C PRO A 22 -19.83 28.43 1.39
N PRO A 23 -19.11 27.47 2.03
CA PRO A 23 -19.42 26.06 1.92
C PRO A 23 -20.85 25.80 2.38
N THR A 24 -21.56 24.95 1.65
CA THR A 24 -22.89 24.51 2.06
C THR A 24 -22.73 23.74 3.38
N PRO A 25 -23.40 24.14 4.46
CA PRO A 25 -23.32 23.43 5.73
C PRO A 25 -23.85 22.01 5.55
N LEU A 26 -23.26 21.06 6.28
CA LEU A 26 -23.77 19.68 6.32
C LEU A 26 -25.23 19.66 6.78
N PRO A 27 -26.08 18.73 6.30
CA PRO A 27 -27.41 18.56 6.86
C PRO A 27 -27.35 18.34 8.37
N ALA A 28 -28.25 18.97 9.12
CA ALA A 28 -28.19 19.00 10.59
C ALA A 28 -28.14 17.61 11.23
N ALA A 29 -28.81 16.61 10.66
CA ALA A 29 -28.84 15.26 11.22
C ALA A 29 -27.47 14.57 11.15
N ILE A 30 -26.71 14.72 10.05
CA ILE A 30 -25.37 14.14 9.96
C ILE A 30 -24.36 14.95 10.76
N ASP A 31 -24.47 16.29 10.74
CA ASP A 31 -23.61 17.16 11.53
C ASP A 31 -23.72 16.82 13.03
N HIS A 32 -24.96 16.69 13.54
CA HIS A 32 -25.21 16.26 14.90
C HIS A 32 -24.72 14.84 15.19
N ALA A 33 -24.91 13.91 14.24
CA ALA A 33 -24.46 12.53 14.43
C ALA A 33 -22.92 12.41 14.47
N ILE A 34 -22.19 13.25 13.72
CA ILE A 34 -20.73 13.34 13.77
C ILE A 34 -20.27 13.87 15.13
N GLN A 35 -20.90 14.93 15.63
CA GLN A 35 -20.61 15.52 16.96
C GLN A 35 -20.92 14.58 18.14
N GLN A 36 -21.60 13.47 17.91
CA GLN A 36 -21.86 12.41 18.91
C GLN A 36 -20.74 11.35 18.98
N VAL A 37 -19.72 11.41 18.14
CA VAL A 37 -18.51 10.63 18.32
C VAL A 37 -17.84 11.06 19.61
N THR A 38 -17.39 10.13 20.43
CA THR A 38 -16.81 10.42 21.73
C THR A 38 -15.47 9.75 21.96
N VAL A 39 -14.64 10.39 22.75
CA VAL A 39 -13.39 9.80 23.27
C VAL A 39 -13.64 8.44 23.93
N ALA A 40 -14.77 8.27 24.62
CA ALA A 40 -15.11 7.02 25.30
C ALA A 40 -15.32 5.87 24.31
N GLU A 41 -16.07 6.10 23.23
CA GLU A 41 -16.32 5.13 22.16
C GLU A 41 -15.01 4.73 21.46
N LEU A 42 -14.18 5.71 21.07
CA LEU A 42 -12.89 5.47 20.43
C LEU A 42 -11.94 4.67 21.34
N ARG A 43 -11.88 5.03 22.61
CA ARG A 43 -11.07 4.32 23.62
C ARG A 43 -11.53 2.89 23.82
N GLU A 44 -12.83 2.62 23.81
CA GLU A 44 -13.38 1.28 23.93
C GLU A 44 -12.87 0.40 22.78
N HIS A 45 -13.01 0.86 21.53
CA HIS A 45 -12.57 0.10 20.37
C HIS A 45 -11.06 -0.15 20.37
N ILE A 46 -10.24 0.88 20.65
CA ILE A 46 -8.77 0.72 20.69
C ILE A 46 -8.36 -0.21 21.84
N SER A 47 -9.00 -0.10 23.02
CA SER A 47 -8.68 -0.96 24.16
C SER A 47 -8.95 -2.44 23.88
N VAL A 48 -9.91 -2.76 23.00
CA VAL A 48 -10.14 -4.13 22.55
C VAL A 48 -9.14 -4.52 21.45
N LEU A 49 -9.01 -3.70 20.39
CA LEU A 49 -8.18 -4.03 19.24
C LEU A 49 -6.69 -4.09 19.57
N ALA A 50 -6.19 -3.20 20.43
CA ALA A 50 -4.79 -3.17 20.87
C ALA A 50 -4.57 -3.94 22.19
N SER A 51 -5.44 -4.88 22.55
CA SER A 51 -5.23 -5.72 23.74
C SER A 51 -4.28 -6.88 23.46
N ASP A 52 -3.51 -7.28 24.47
CA ASP A 52 -2.65 -8.47 24.42
C ASP A 52 -3.44 -9.74 24.05
N ARG A 53 -4.73 -9.79 24.35
CA ARG A 53 -5.62 -10.89 23.98
C ARG A 53 -5.66 -11.13 22.47
N LEU A 54 -5.60 -10.07 21.68
CA LEU A 54 -5.60 -10.16 20.22
C LEU A 54 -4.20 -10.40 19.64
N ALA A 55 -3.19 -10.57 20.51
CA ALA A 55 -1.85 -11.00 20.10
C ALA A 55 -1.27 -10.18 18.92
N GLY A 56 -1.49 -8.86 18.95
CA GLY A 56 -1.04 -7.94 17.91
C GLY A 56 -1.72 -8.13 16.54
N ARG A 57 -2.85 -8.81 16.48
CA ARG A 57 -3.68 -9.00 15.27
C ARG A 57 -2.93 -9.51 14.04
N GLY A 58 -1.80 -10.21 14.25
CA GLY A 58 -0.95 -10.69 13.16
C GLY A 58 -1.71 -11.60 12.19
N LEU A 59 -1.54 -11.37 10.90
CA LEU A 59 -2.20 -12.15 9.85
C LEU A 59 -1.90 -13.66 10.00
N GLY A 60 -2.93 -14.48 9.96
CA GLY A 60 -2.82 -15.93 10.13
C GLY A 60 -2.88 -16.41 11.59
N HIS A 61 -2.98 -15.53 12.56
CA HIS A 61 -3.14 -15.84 13.98
C HIS A 61 -4.61 -15.73 14.43
N ASP A 62 -4.95 -16.39 15.53
CA ASP A 62 -6.32 -16.39 16.06
C ASP A 62 -6.76 -14.97 16.48
N GLY A 63 -5.84 -14.15 17.00
CA GLY A 63 -6.13 -12.76 17.37
C GLY A 63 -6.59 -11.89 16.20
N ASN A 64 -6.11 -12.15 14.97
CA ASN A 64 -6.59 -11.48 13.77
C ASN A 64 -8.06 -11.85 13.48
N LYS A 65 -8.41 -13.13 13.55
CA LYS A 65 -9.80 -13.61 13.38
C LYS A 65 -10.75 -13.12 14.47
N GLU A 66 -10.25 -12.98 15.71
CA GLU A 66 -11.02 -12.38 16.79
C GLU A 66 -11.27 -10.89 16.52
N ALA A 67 -10.30 -10.15 15.97
CA ALA A 67 -10.47 -8.77 15.53
C ALA A 67 -11.53 -8.67 14.42
N GLU A 68 -11.47 -9.52 13.38
CA GLU A 68 -12.51 -9.61 12.35
C GLU A 68 -13.91 -9.80 12.98
N THR A 69 -14.02 -10.72 13.93
CA THR A 69 -15.29 -11.05 14.61
C THR A 69 -15.79 -9.86 15.45
N TYR A 70 -14.90 -9.22 16.19
CA TYR A 70 -15.22 -8.04 16.99
C TYR A 70 -15.76 -6.90 16.12
N ILE A 71 -15.05 -6.54 15.08
CA ILE A 71 -15.40 -5.46 14.15
C ILE A 71 -16.76 -5.72 13.48
N ALA A 72 -16.97 -6.94 12.95
CA ALA A 72 -18.27 -7.33 12.38
C ALA A 72 -19.41 -7.27 13.40
N GLY A 73 -19.13 -7.60 14.67
CA GLY A 73 -20.05 -7.46 15.80
C GLY A 73 -20.46 -6.00 16.04
N VAL A 74 -19.48 -5.10 16.11
CA VAL A 74 -19.70 -3.65 16.30
C VAL A 74 -20.56 -3.06 15.17
N LEU A 75 -20.24 -3.38 13.90
CA LEU A 75 -21.03 -2.93 12.75
C LEU A 75 -22.48 -3.43 12.81
N ARG A 76 -22.68 -4.68 13.24
CA ARG A 76 -24.02 -5.28 13.41
C ARG A 76 -24.81 -4.61 14.51
N GLU A 77 -24.22 -4.36 15.68
CA GLU A 77 -24.83 -3.66 16.81
C GLU A 77 -25.20 -2.23 16.44
N ALA A 78 -24.35 -1.53 15.71
CA ALA A 78 -24.63 -0.20 15.17
C ALA A 78 -25.66 -0.21 14.02
N LYS A 79 -26.17 -1.38 13.59
CA LYS A 79 -27.14 -1.56 12.49
C LYS A 79 -26.62 -1.03 11.15
N VAL A 80 -25.34 -1.04 10.95
CA VAL A 80 -24.72 -0.78 9.63
C VAL A 80 -25.15 -1.88 8.67
N ILE A 81 -25.49 -1.54 7.44
CA ILE A 81 -25.86 -2.54 6.43
C ILE A 81 -24.61 -3.32 6.03
N GLN A 82 -24.70 -4.64 5.91
CA GLN A 82 -23.59 -5.44 5.42
C GLN A 82 -23.36 -5.20 3.92
N ALA A 83 -22.13 -4.88 3.54
CA ALA A 83 -21.74 -4.71 2.14
C ALA A 83 -21.25 -6.03 1.52
N ALA A 84 -20.84 -6.99 2.34
CA ALA A 84 -20.48 -8.37 1.99
C ALA A 84 -21.26 -9.35 2.90
N PRO A 85 -21.43 -10.63 2.52
CA PRO A 85 -22.09 -11.62 3.37
C PRO A 85 -21.48 -11.66 4.78
N ASP A 86 -22.32 -11.52 5.81
CA ASP A 86 -21.90 -11.43 7.22
C ASP A 86 -20.82 -10.36 7.52
N TYR A 87 -20.75 -9.32 6.71
CA TYR A 87 -19.72 -8.28 6.63
C TYR A 87 -18.38 -8.76 6.10
N LEU A 88 -18.18 -10.05 5.77
CA LEU A 88 -16.90 -10.66 5.45
C LEU A 88 -16.71 -10.74 3.93
N GLN A 89 -15.78 -9.95 3.39
CA GLN A 89 -15.24 -10.20 2.06
C GLN A 89 -14.03 -11.12 2.21
N ARG A 90 -14.23 -12.40 1.92
CA ARG A 90 -13.15 -13.38 1.98
C ARG A 90 -12.10 -13.10 0.92
N VAL A 91 -10.85 -13.12 1.34
CA VAL A 91 -9.67 -12.92 0.51
C VAL A 91 -8.78 -14.15 0.65
N ASP A 92 -8.59 -14.86 -0.45
CA ASP A 92 -7.69 -16.01 -0.47
C ASP A 92 -6.26 -15.54 -0.70
N VAL A 93 -5.36 -15.89 0.22
CA VAL A 93 -3.94 -15.59 0.16
C VAL A 93 -3.13 -16.86 0.33
N TYR A 94 -1.84 -16.80 0.05
CA TYR A 94 -0.92 -17.86 0.38
C TYR A 94 0.31 -17.32 1.11
N SER A 95 0.86 -18.15 1.98
CA SER A 95 2.16 -17.91 2.61
C SER A 95 3.20 -18.78 1.90
N PRO A 96 4.20 -18.22 1.24
CA PRO A 96 5.26 -18.98 0.63
C PRO A 96 6.18 -19.56 1.71
N ARG A 97 6.47 -20.84 1.60
CA ARG A 97 7.44 -21.55 2.47
C ARG A 97 8.51 -22.19 1.63
N LEU A 98 9.73 -22.16 2.13
CA LEU A 98 10.84 -22.84 1.51
C LEU A 98 10.78 -24.34 1.79
N GLY A 99 10.74 -25.14 0.73
CA GLY A 99 10.87 -26.59 0.80
C GLY A 99 12.34 -27.05 0.87
N PRO A 100 12.57 -28.34 1.15
CA PRO A 100 13.92 -28.90 1.32
C PRO A 100 14.67 -29.16 0.00
N ALA A 101 13.99 -29.11 -1.16
CA ALA A 101 14.56 -29.49 -2.45
C ALA A 101 15.02 -28.30 -3.31
N ALA A 102 15.06 -27.10 -2.72
CA ALA A 102 15.49 -25.89 -3.42
C ALA A 102 16.93 -26.02 -3.95
N ARG A 103 17.10 -25.83 -5.28
CA ARG A 103 18.40 -25.94 -5.95
C ARG A 103 18.43 -25.14 -7.24
N VAL A 104 19.63 -24.70 -7.60
CA VAL A 104 19.95 -24.12 -8.91
C VAL A 104 21.18 -24.86 -9.45
N SER A 105 21.11 -25.32 -10.69
CA SER A 105 22.27 -25.83 -11.40
C SER A 105 22.37 -25.20 -12.78
N ILE A 106 23.59 -24.88 -13.20
CA ILE A 106 23.87 -24.38 -14.55
C ILE A 106 24.92 -25.28 -15.17
N SER A 107 24.65 -25.72 -16.42
CA SER A 107 25.46 -26.74 -17.12
C SER A 107 25.87 -26.24 -18.48
N ASP A 108 27.02 -26.75 -18.94
CA ASP A 108 27.53 -26.63 -20.30
C ASP A 108 27.67 -28.01 -20.92
N ALA A 109 27.07 -28.21 -22.08
CA ALA A 109 27.04 -29.49 -22.78
C ALA A 109 26.64 -30.67 -21.84
N GLY A 110 25.70 -30.43 -20.92
CA GLY A 110 25.19 -31.41 -19.97
C GLY A 110 26.08 -31.66 -18.74
N LYS A 111 27.21 -30.95 -18.61
CA LYS A 111 28.08 -31.04 -17.42
C LYS A 111 27.82 -29.84 -16.49
N PRO A 112 27.51 -30.01 -15.21
CA PRO A 112 27.37 -28.93 -14.28
C PRO A 112 28.61 -28.04 -14.20
N ILE A 113 28.44 -26.72 -14.32
CA ILE A 113 29.47 -25.72 -14.04
C ILE A 113 29.31 -25.22 -12.59
N VAL A 114 28.06 -25.04 -12.17
CA VAL A 114 27.70 -24.66 -10.79
C VAL A 114 26.49 -25.46 -10.32
N GLU A 115 26.52 -25.79 -9.03
CA GLU A 115 25.38 -26.27 -8.27
C GLU A 115 25.30 -25.42 -7.01
N LEU A 116 24.23 -24.63 -6.86
CA LEU A 116 24.12 -23.60 -5.83
C LEU A 116 23.33 -24.10 -4.63
N ARG A 117 23.78 -23.70 -3.44
CA ARG A 117 23.15 -24.01 -2.15
C ARG A 117 22.31 -22.82 -1.68
N VAL A 118 21.12 -23.12 -1.19
CA VAL A 118 20.22 -22.12 -0.57
C VAL A 118 20.92 -21.43 0.60
N GLY A 119 20.74 -20.15 0.69
CA GLY A 119 21.32 -19.29 1.72
C GLY A 119 22.63 -18.64 1.27
N PRO A 120 23.77 -19.37 1.23
CA PRO A 120 25.05 -18.73 0.92
C PRO A 120 25.22 -18.34 -0.55
N GLU A 121 24.54 -19.03 -1.50
CA GLU A 121 24.80 -18.86 -2.92
C GLU A 121 23.59 -18.40 -3.71
N PHE A 122 22.38 -18.81 -3.30
CA PHE A 122 21.14 -18.30 -3.89
C PHE A 122 19.99 -18.22 -2.88
N LEU A 123 19.02 -17.39 -3.20
CA LEU A 123 17.80 -17.17 -2.42
C LEU A 123 16.58 -17.31 -3.34
N PRO A 124 15.73 -18.36 -3.12
CA PRO A 124 14.42 -18.42 -3.76
C PRO A 124 13.60 -17.17 -3.45
N GLN A 125 12.77 -16.75 -4.41
CA GLN A 125 11.89 -15.59 -4.24
C GLN A 125 10.44 -16.02 -4.05
N PRO A 126 9.64 -15.26 -3.27
CA PRO A 126 8.24 -15.59 -2.99
C PRO A 126 7.36 -15.72 -4.24
N GLU A 127 7.74 -15.01 -5.31
CA GLU A 127 7.06 -15.01 -6.60
C GLU A 127 7.13 -16.35 -7.34
N SER A 128 7.93 -17.30 -6.82
CA SER A 128 8.25 -18.56 -7.51
C SER A 128 7.20 -19.65 -7.37
N SER A 129 6.20 -19.53 -6.53
CA SER A 129 5.31 -20.61 -6.06
C SER A 129 5.21 -21.84 -6.99
N ASP A 130 5.61 -23.02 -6.50
CA ASP A 130 5.51 -24.35 -7.13
C ASP A 130 6.09 -24.45 -8.56
N ALA A 131 6.89 -23.50 -8.99
CA ALA A 131 7.46 -23.48 -10.33
C ALA A 131 8.84 -24.12 -10.38
N VAL A 132 9.03 -24.97 -11.36
CA VAL A 132 10.36 -25.55 -11.72
C VAL A 132 10.65 -25.22 -13.17
N ALA A 133 11.84 -24.68 -13.43
CA ALA A 133 12.27 -24.34 -14.78
C ALA A 133 13.49 -25.16 -15.21
N ASN A 134 13.46 -25.66 -16.45
CA ASN A 134 14.59 -26.29 -17.10
C ASN A 134 14.65 -25.80 -18.54
N GLY A 135 15.78 -25.27 -18.98
CA GLY A 135 15.87 -24.76 -20.34
C GLY A 135 17.20 -24.09 -20.66
N PRO A 136 17.32 -23.52 -21.85
CA PRO A 136 18.47 -22.68 -22.23
C PRO A 136 18.62 -21.54 -21.22
N LEU A 137 19.85 -21.20 -20.82
CA LEU A 137 20.16 -20.02 -20.03
C LEU A 137 20.45 -18.84 -20.97
N LEU A 138 19.62 -17.80 -20.91
CA LEU A 138 19.73 -16.62 -21.76
C LEU A 138 19.98 -15.38 -20.92
N PHE A 139 21.02 -14.63 -21.25
CA PHE A 139 21.32 -13.37 -20.58
C PHE A 139 20.51 -12.22 -21.20
N VAL A 140 19.72 -11.52 -20.38
CA VAL A 140 18.77 -10.47 -20.78
C VAL A 140 19.08 -9.12 -20.11
N GLN A 141 20.36 -8.76 -19.97
CA GLN A 141 20.78 -7.51 -19.33
C GLN A 141 20.11 -7.34 -17.95
N HIS A 142 19.27 -6.30 -17.75
CA HIS A 142 18.49 -6.11 -16.53
C HIS A 142 17.14 -6.83 -16.56
N GLY A 143 16.74 -7.41 -17.68
CA GLY A 143 15.44 -8.09 -17.82
C GLY A 143 14.24 -7.15 -17.75
N VAL A 144 14.38 -5.93 -18.23
CA VAL A 144 13.34 -4.89 -18.22
C VAL A 144 12.81 -4.66 -19.62
N SER A 145 11.48 -4.68 -19.77
CA SER A 145 10.77 -4.31 -21.00
C SER A 145 9.92 -3.06 -20.77
N ALA A 146 10.27 -1.97 -21.45
CA ALA A 146 9.59 -0.67 -21.41
C ALA A 146 9.53 -0.08 -22.83
N PRO A 147 8.81 -0.71 -23.80
CA PRO A 147 8.79 -0.28 -25.20
C PRO A 147 8.29 1.15 -25.40
N SER A 148 7.37 1.62 -24.58
CA SER A 148 6.87 3.01 -24.60
C SER A 148 7.95 4.05 -24.30
N LEU A 149 9.02 3.63 -23.62
CA LEU A 149 10.20 4.45 -23.32
C LEU A 149 11.38 4.14 -24.26
N GLY A 150 11.17 3.31 -25.29
CA GLY A 150 12.19 2.92 -26.27
C GLY A 150 13.23 1.95 -25.72
N HIS A 151 12.95 1.23 -24.64
CA HIS A 151 13.85 0.25 -24.03
C HIS A 151 13.20 -1.14 -23.93
N ASP A 152 13.93 -2.18 -24.36
CA ASP A 152 13.49 -3.56 -24.20
C ASP A 152 14.72 -4.50 -24.21
N ASP A 153 15.03 -5.06 -23.05
CA ASP A 153 16.15 -6.00 -22.86
C ASP A 153 15.91 -7.37 -23.52
N TYR A 154 14.69 -7.65 -23.95
CA TYR A 154 14.33 -8.88 -24.67
C TYR A 154 14.37 -8.73 -26.20
N THR A 155 14.75 -7.58 -26.72
CA THR A 155 14.85 -7.35 -28.18
C THR A 155 15.73 -8.40 -28.83
N ASN A 156 15.18 -9.14 -29.81
CA ASN A 156 15.81 -10.25 -30.52
C ASN A 156 16.18 -11.48 -29.65
N ILE A 157 15.60 -11.64 -28.49
CA ILE A 157 15.77 -12.80 -27.61
C ILE A 157 14.45 -13.59 -27.58
N ASP A 158 14.46 -14.83 -28.02
CA ASP A 158 13.34 -15.76 -27.82
C ASP A 158 13.48 -16.40 -26.44
N ALA A 159 12.80 -15.80 -25.44
CA ALA A 159 12.84 -16.27 -24.06
C ALA A 159 11.86 -17.42 -23.77
N LYS A 160 11.06 -17.86 -24.77
CA LYS A 160 10.03 -18.88 -24.55
C LYS A 160 10.62 -20.20 -24.06
N GLY A 161 10.22 -20.61 -22.85
CA GLY A 161 10.68 -21.83 -22.20
C GLY A 161 12.14 -21.78 -21.69
N ALA A 162 12.80 -20.64 -21.80
CA ALA A 162 14.16 -20.44 -21.29
C ALA A 162 14.17 -20.05 -19.79
N VAL A 163 15.31 -20.23 -19.15
CA VAL A 163 15.65 -19.56 -17.90
C VAL A 163 16.43 -18.30 -18.25
N VAL A 164 15.89 -17.14 -17.93
CA VAL A 164 16.55 -15.86 -18.19
C VAL A 164 17.43 -15.45 -17.01
N LEU A 165 18.60 -14.91 -17.31
CA LEU A 165 19.58 -14.41 -16.36
C LEU A 165 19.64 -12.89 -16.47
N ALA A 166 19.29 -12.17 -15.42
CA ALA A 166 19.24 -10.72 -15.39
C ALA A 166 20.19 -10.13 -14.33
N LEU A 167 20.61 -8.89 -14.54
CA LEU A 167 21.29 -8.08 -13.54
C LEU A 167 20.28 -7.46 -12.59
N ASP A 168 20.68 -7.25 -11.35
CA ASP A 168 19.93 -6.42 -10.39
C ASP A 168 19.90 -4.94 -10.83
N GLY A 169 18.99 -4.16 -10.21
CA GLY A 169 18.77 -2.76 -10.58
C GLY A 169 18.06 -2.59 -11.93
N ALA A 170 18.11 -1.40 -12.49
CA ALA A 170 17.48 -1.05 -13.77
C ALA A 170 18.51 -0.48 -14.76
N PRO A 171 18.20 -0.48 -16.08
CA PRO A 171 19.07 0.10 -17.09
C PRO A 171 19.37 1.59 -16.82
N ASP A 172 20.62 1.99 -17.02
CA ASP A 172 21.09 3.39 -16.84
C ASP A 172 20.24 4.40 -17.63
N VAL A 173 19.75 4.01 -18.82
CA VAL A 173 18.91 4.88 -19.65
C VAL A 173 17.58 5.20 -19.00
N LEU A 174 16.99 4.27 -18.27
CA LEU A 174 15.76 4.49 -17.49
C LEU A 174 16.06 5.26 -16.19
N LEU A 175 17.13 4.88 -15.47
CA LEU A 175 17.53 5.54 -14.23
C LEU A 175 17.86 7.04 -14.41
N ARG A 176 18.41 7.42 -15.58
CA ARG A 176 18.75 8.81 -15.93
C ARG A 176 17.63 9.56 -16.64
N SER A 177 16.52 8.93 -16.94
CA SER A 177 15.40 9.58 -17.61
C SER A 177 14.80 10.68 -16.71
N PRO A 178 14.67 11.92 -17.22
CA PRO A 178 13.99 13.00 -16.49
C PRO A 178 12.46 12.88 -16.54
N GLN A 179 11.93 11.98 -17.36
CA GLN A 179 10.50 11.74 -17.53
C GLN A 179 9.96 10.75 -16.47
N LEU A 180 10.84 10.00 -15.82
CA LEU A 180 10.49 9.00 -14.83
C LEU A 180 10.64 9.55 -13.41
N SER A 181 9.63 9.30 -12.59
CA SER A 181 9.70 9.56 -11.16
C SER A 181 10.75 8.65 -10.47
N ALA A 182 11.09 8.93 -9.24
CA ALA A 182 11.95 8.06 -8.44
C ALA A 182 11.32 6.66 -8.29
N ASP A 183 10.01 6.62 -8.23
CA ASP A 183 9.21 5.42 -8.05
C ASP A 183 9.17 4.56 -9.29
N ASP A 184 8.98 5.14 -10.48
CA ASP A 184 9.08 4.39 -11.74
C ASP A 184 10.46 3.74 -11.89
N LYS A 185 11.52 4.46 -11.48
CA LYS A 185 12.88 3.95 -11.51
C LYS A 185 13.09 2.79 -10.52
N ALA A 186 12.47 2.88 -9.33
CA ALA A 186 12.49 1.81 -8.34
C ALA A 186 11.70 0.59 -8.82
N ASP A 187 10.53 0.80 -9.47
CA ASP A 187 9.72 -0.25 -10.06
C ASP A 187 10.52 -1.04 -11.11
N PHE A 188 11.17 -0.38 -12.05
CA PHE A 188 12.04 -1.06 -13.04
C PHE A 188 13.21 -1.85 -12.42
N ALA A 189 13.63 -1.50 -11.20
CA ALA A 189 14.65 -2.24 -10.47
C ALA A 189 14.10 -3.43 -9.67
N ALA A 190 12.79 -3.47 -9.41
CA ALA A 190 12.14 -4.48 -8.59
C ALA A 190 12.17 -5.87 -9.24
N ILE A 191 12.32 -6.92 -8.43
CA ILE A 191 12.32 -8.30 -8.91
C ILE A 191 10.94 -8.68 -9.46
N ASP A 192 9.87 -8.23 -8.83
CA ASP A 192 8.49 -8.47 -9.25
C ASP A 192 8.27 -7.98 -10.68
N ARG A 193 8.71 -6.76 -10.99
CA ARG A 193 8.64 -6.19 -12.34
C ARG A 193 9.42 -7.02 -13.36
N LYS A 194 10.63 -7.44 -13.02
CA LYS A 194 11.43 -8.31 -13.90
C LYS A 194 10.77 -9.68 -14.11
N ALA A 195 10.11 -10.21 -13.09
CA ALA A 195 9.36 -11.45 -13.17
C ALA A 195 8.13 -11.31 -14.09
N GLU A 196 7.43 -10.18 -14.04
CA GLU A 196 6.32 -9.86 -14.96
C GLU A 196 6.81 -9.77 -16.42
N ASP A 197 7.89 -9.03 -16.66
CA ASP A 197 8.48 -8.89 -17.99
C ASP A 197 8.96 -10.25 -18.52
N ALA A 198 9.59 -11.09 -17.69
CA ALA A 198 10.00 -12.44 -18.07
C ALA A 198 8.80 -13.34 -18.43
N ARG A 199 7.71 -13.30 -17.65
CA ARG A 199 6.45 -14.00 -17.94
C ARG A 199 5.83 -13.55 -19.25
N ALA A 200 5.81 -12.24 -19.50
CA ALA A 200 5.27 -11.67 -20.73
C ALA A 200 6.02 -12.18 -21.96
N HIS A 201 7.33 -12.43 -21.85
CA HIS A 201 8.18 -12.99 -22.92
C HIS A 201 8.22 -14.53 -22.92
N GLY A 202 7.43 -15.19 -22.06
CA GLY A 202 7.28 -16.65 -22.05
C GLY A 202 8.42 -17.42 -21.41
N ALA A 203 9.28 -16.77 -20.62
CA ALA A 203 10.33 -17.44 -19.86
C ALA A 203 9.74 -18.45 -18.86
N ALA A 204 10.45 -19.56 -18.65
CA ALA A 204 10.11 -20.56 -17.64
C ALA A 204 10.71 -20.23 -16.27
N GLY A 205 11.80 -19.46 -16.23
CA GLY A 205 12.45 -19.04 -14.99
C GLY A 205 13.23 -17.75 -15.13
N LEU A 206 13.43 -17.09 -14.00
CA LEU A 206 14.23 -15.87 -13.86
C LEU A 206 15.29 -16.06 -12.77
N ILE A 207 16.53 -15.78 -13.09
CA ILE A 207 17.63 -15.70 -12.14
C ILE A 207 18.14 -14.25 -12.15
N VAL A 208 18.13 -13.57 -11.00
CA VAL A 208 18.67 -12.21 -10.86
C VAL A 208 20.02 -12.27 -10.15
N ILE A 209 21.05 -11.71 -10.78
CA ILE A 209 22.38 -11.57 -10.17
C ILE A 209 22.34 -10.31 -9.30
N ARG A 210 22.49 -10.46 -8.00
CA ARG A 210 22.52 -9.33 -7.08
C ARG A 210 23.90 -9.16 -6.46
N ASN A 211 24.43 -7.97 -6.63
CA ASN A 211 25.64 -7.54 -5.93
C ASN A 211 25.22 -6.70 -4.71
N TYR A 212 25.27 -7.29 -3.54
CA TYR A 212 25.14 -6.51 -2.32
C TYR A 212 26.39 -5.67 -2.17
N VAL A 213 26.22 -4.34 -2.11
CA VAL A 213 27.27 -3.34 -2.13
C VAL A 213 28.44 -3.73 -1.23
N GLY A 214 29.55 -4.03 -1.90
CA GLY A 214 30.79 -4.33 -1.23
C GLY A 214 31.06 -5.79 -0.91
N ASP A 215 30.30 -6.77 -1.45
CA ASP A 215 30.50 -8.24 -1.21
C ASP A 215 31.49 -8.59 -0.06
N ALA A 216 31.47 -7.76 1.00
CA ALA A 216 32.06 -8.12 2.26
C ALA A 216 31.29 -9.34 2.76
N GLU A 217 32.00 -10.40 3.08
CA GLU A 217 31.43 -11.54 3.79
C GLU A 217 30.51 -11.00 4.88
N GLY A 218 29.18 -11.21 4.74
CA GLY A 218 28.17 -10.73 5.71
C GLY A 218 27.08 -9.81 5.18
N THR A 219 27.16 -9.27 3.96
CA THR A 219 26.10 -8.46 3.36
C THR A 219 25.07 -9.27 2.59
N TRP A 220 25.43 -10.49 2.14
CA TRP A 220 24.48 -11.44 1.58
C TRP A 220 23.54 -11.92 2.69
N PRO A 221 22.20 -11.86 2.52
CA PRO A 221 21.26 -12.31 3.54
C PRO A 221 21.55 -13.75 3.92
N SER A 222 21.89 -14.01 5.18
CA SER A 222 22.14 -15.36 5.69
C SER A 222 20.90 -16.25 5.66
N ARG A 223 19.73 -15.66 5.35
CA ARG A 223 18.43 -16.33 5.41
C ARG A 223 17.62 -16.00 4.16
N PRO A 224 16.96 -16.99 3.52
CA PRO A 224 16.08 -16.76 2.38
C PRO A 224 14.98 -15.76 2.72
N SER A 225 14.65 -14.88 1.77
CA SER A 225 13.50 -13.96 1.87
C SER A 225 12.15 -14.71 1.89
N VAL A 226 12.14 -15.96 1.42
CA VAL A 226 11.01 -16.89 1.57
C VAL A 226 10.97 -17.37 3.02
N ARG A 227 10.52 -16.50 3.89
CA ARG A 227 10.20 -16.83 5.27
C ARG A 227 8.74 -16.59 5.54
N SER A 228 8.28 -17.27 6.58
CA SER A 228 6.90 -17.36 7.08
C SER A 228 6.09 -16.07 7.23
N ALA A 229 6.60 -14.92 6.82
CA ALA A 229 5.92 -13.63 6.93
C ALA A 229 5.54 -12.98 5.59
N SER A 230 5.87 -13.59 4.46
CA SER A 230 5.50 -13.05 3.15
C SER A 230 4.20 -13.66 2.69
N PHE A 231 3.13 -12.89 2.67
CA PHE A 231 1.84 -13.31 2.12
C PHE A 231 1.67 -12.78 0.71
N ARG A 232 0.87 -13.46 -0.12
CA ARG A 232 0.53 -13.05 -1.48
C ARG A 232 -0.93 -13.40 -1.75
N LEU A 233 -1.60 -12.59 -2.58
CA LEU A 233 -2.94 -12.93 -3.07
C LEU A 233 -2.89 -14.16 -3.96
N TYR A 234 -3.93 -15.01 -3.89
CA TYR A 234 -4.22 -15.96 -4.95
C TYR A 234 -4.81 -15.17 -6.12
N GLY A 235 -4.10 -15.16 -7.23
CA GLY A 235 -4.49 -14.40 -8.39
C GLY A 235 -3.87 -14.90 -9.68
N PRO A 236 -4.02 -14.18 -10.80
CA PRO A 236 -3.55 -14.57 -12.13
C PRO A 236 -2.06 -14.89 -12.23
N MET A 237 -1.25 -14.53 -11.22
CA MET A 237 0.17 -14.92 -11.17
C MET A 237 0.37 -16.43 -11.17
N HIS A 238 -0.63 -17.22 -10.73
CA HIS A 238 -0.57 -18.68 -10.77
C HIS A 238 -0.89 -19.30 -12.13
N ASP A 239 -1.58 -18.58 -13.01
CA ASP A 239 -1.92 -19.08 -14.35
C ASP A 239 -0.67 -19.28 -15.23
N LYS A 240 0.44 -18.61 -14.89
CA LYS A 240 1.74 -18.76 -15.55
C LYS A 240 2.85 -18.80 -14.50
N PRO A 241 3.09 -19.96 -13.89
CA PRO A 241 4.12 -20.10 -12.87
C PRO A 241 5.49 -19.76 -13.47
N LEU A 242 6.30 -19.02 -12.70
CA LEU A 242 7.67 -18.67 -13.06
C LEU A 242 8.58 -19.02 -11.88
N ALA A 243 9.63 -19.80 -12.12
CA ALA A 243 10.66 -20.03 -11.12
C ALA A 243 11.53 -18.77 -10.99
N VAL A 244 11.68 -18.22 -9.78
CA VAL A 244 12.45 -16.98 -9.54
C VAL A 244 13.47 -17.20 -8.42
N ALA A 245 14.72 -16.84 -8.67
CA ALA A 245 15.77 -16.85 -7.66
C ALA A 245 16.72 -15.66 -7.83
N VAL A 246 17.27 -15.23 -6.70
CA VAL A 246 18.40 -14.28 -6.67
C VAL A 246 19.67 -15.07 -6.36
N ILE A 247 20.74 -14.81 -7.13
CA ILE A 247 22.04 -15.44 -6.92
C ILE A 247 23.11 -14.40 -6.61
N SER A 248 24.14 -14.79 -5.81
CA SER A 248 25.24 -13.90 -5.53
C SER A 248 26.16 -13.73 -6.73
N GLU A 249 26.76 -12.55 -6.87
CA GLU A 249 27.78 -12.28 -7.89
C GLU A 249 28.95 -13.26 -7.78
N HIS A 250 29.31 -13.66 -6.58
CA HIS A 250 30.37 -14.63 -6.34
C HIS A 250 30.02 -16.02 -6.91
N ALA A 251 28.81 -16.47 -6.69
CA ALA A 251 28.35 -17.79 -7.14
C ALA A 251 28.27 -17.92 -8.67
N ILE A 252 28.04 -16.79 -9.37
CA ILE A 252 27.87 -16.79 -10.84
C ILE A 252 29.20 -16.64 -11.62
N LYS A 253 30.33 -16.37 -10.97
CA LYS A 253 31.62 -16.16 -11.66
C LYS A 253 31.97 -17.21 -12.72
N PRO A 254 31.86 -18.53 -12.46
CA PRO A 254 32.16 -19.55 -13.46
C PRO A 254 31.24 -19.50 -14.69
N VAL A 255 29.96 -19.14 -14.47
CA VAL A 255 28.95 -19.01 -15.53
C VAL A 255 29.22 -17.78 -16.38
N ARG A 256 29.59 -16.66 -15.76
CA ARG A 256 29.94 -15.43 -16.48
C ARG A 256 31.07 -15.65 -17.50
N ALA A 257 32.13 -16.32 -17.08
CA ALA A 257 33.23 -16.68 -17.97
C ALA A 257 32.79 -17.54 -19.18
N ALA A 258 31.85 -18.46 -18.95
CA ALA A 258 31.30 -19.28 -20.04
C ALA A 258 30.40 -18.48 -21.00
N LEU A 259 29.62 -17.54 -20.48
CA LEU A 259 28.79 -16.62 -21.28
C LEU A 259 29.67 -15.68 -22.15
N GLU A 260 30.76 -15.16 -21.62
CA GLU A 260 31.73 -14.34 -22.34
C GLU A 260 32.34 -15.11 -23.52
N GLN A 261 32.53 -16.43 -23.36
CA GLN A 261 32.97 -17.34 -24.43
C GLN A 261 31.83 -17.75 -25.37
N ARG A 262 30.60 -17.19 -25.21
CA ARG A 262 29.40 -17.49 -26.01
C ARG A 262 29.02 -18.98 -25.99
N ARG A 263 29.27 -19.68 -24.89
CA ARG A 263 28.89 -21.09 -24.73
C ARG A 263 27.38 -21.19 -24.55
N ALA A 264 26.79 -22.22 -25.13
CA ALA A 264 25.37 -22.53 -24.98
C ALA A 264 25.16 -23.25 -23.64
N LEU A 265 24.62 -22.52 -22.66
CA LEU A 265 24.37 -23.02 -21.31
C LEU A 265 22.92 -23.45 -21.14
N THR A 266 22.69 -24.38 -20.22
CA THR A 266 21.36 -24.75 -19.74
C THR A 266 21.28 -24.52 -18.22
N ALA A 267 20.10 -24.16 -17.74
CA ALA A 267 19.84 -24.02 -16.32
C ALA A 267 18.67 -24.91 -15.87
N SER A 268 18.82 -25.45 -14.65
CA SER A 268 17.74 -26.07 -13.90
C SER A 268 17.53 -25.22 -12.63
N LEU A 269 16.36 -24.67 -12.48
CA LEU A 269 15.97 -23.81 -11.38
C LEU A 269 14.75 -24.42 -10.68
N ASN A 270 14.96 -24.92 -9.48
CA ASN A 270 13.91 -25.35 -8.56
C ASN A 270 14.00 -24.49 -7.29
N PRO A 271 13.21 -23.44 -7.17
CA PRO A 271 13.15 -22.63 -5.95
C PRO A 271 12.53 -23.37 -4.76
N ASP A 272 11.73 -24.42 -5.02
CA ASP A 272 11.01 -25.22 -4.03
C ASP A 272 10.23 -24.34 -3.03
N VAL A 273 9.46 -23.39 -3.58
CA VAL A 273 8.60 -22.51 -2.81
C VAL A 273 7.20 -23.10 -2.76
N ILE A 274 6.82 -23.57 -1.58
CA ILE A 274 5.52 -24.21 -1.35
C ILE A 274 4.51 -23.13 -0.98
N ALA A 275 3.49 -22.91 -1.80
CA ALA A 275 2.37 -22.01 -1.51
C ALA A 275 1.44 -22.65 -0.48
N GLN A 276 1.43 -22.17 0.75
CA GLN A 276 0.49 -22.61 1.77
C GLN A 276 -0.76 -21.72 1.75
N PRO A 277 -1.94 -22.23 1.33
CA PRO A 277 -3.15 -21.45 1.27
C PRO A 277 -3.63 -21.02 2.66
N MET A 278 -4.14 -19.81 2.74
CA MET A 278 -4.78 -19.23 3.90
C MET A 278 -5.90 -18.29 3.45
N ALA A 279 -6.93 -18.13 4.26
CA ALA A 279 -7.97 -17.14 4.04
C ALA A 279 -7.90 -16.07 5.13
N MET A 280 -8.14 -14.83 4.73
CA MET A 280 -8.40 -13.69 5.59
C MET A 280 -9.69 -13.00 5.13
N SER A 281 -10.21 -12.03 5.88
CA SER A 281 -11.39 -11.28 5.46
C SER A 281 -11.17 -9.78 5.65
N ASN A 282 -11.56 -9.00 4.62
CA ASN A 282 -11.91 -7.60 4.85
C ASN A 282 -13.29 -7.54 5.51
N ILE A 283 -13.51 -6.56 6.38
CA ILE A 283 -14.81 -6.36 7.01
C ILE A 283 -15.47 -5.14 6.38
N LEU A 284 -16.66 -5.36 5.77
CA LEU A 284 -17.32 -4.36 4.94
C LEU A 284 -18.74 -4.06 5.42
N GLY A 285 -18.95 -2.85 5.93
CA GLY A 285 -20.27 -2.29 6.19
C GLY A 285 -20.61 -1.18 5.19
N MET A 286 -21.88 -0.77 5.10
CA MET A 286 -22.26 0.35 4.26
C MET A 286 -23.49 1.12 4.76
N VAL A 287 -23.63 2.35 4.29
CA VAL A 287 -24.87 3.12 4.29
C VAL A 287 -25.24 3.40 2.84
N GLU A 288 -26.50 3.10 2.46
CA GLU A 288 -27.00 3.35 1.11
C GLU A 288 -27.09 4.85 0.78
N GLY A 289 -26.80 5.17 -0.47
CA GLY A 289 -26.98 6.51 -1.01
C GLY A 289 -28.42 6.84 -1.39
N GLY A 290 -28.69 8.13 -1.58
CA GLY A 290 -30.02 8.64 -1.92
C GLY A 290 -30.31 8.67 -3.43
N SER A 291 -29.34 9.06 -4.27
CA SER A 291 -29.59 9.36 -5.69
C SER A 291 -28.57 8.78 -6.68
N LYS A 292 -27.30 8.70 -6.32
CA LYS A 292 -26.23 8.19 -7.20
C LYS A 292 -25.89 6.73 -6.86
N THR A 293 -26.87 5.86 -6.98
CA THR A 293 -26.85 4.47 -6.46
C THR A 293 -25.85 3.53 -7.16
N ALA A 294 -25.35 3.89 -8.35
CA ALA A 294 -24.33 3.12 -9.08
C ALA A 294 -22.90 3.40 -8.59
N GLU A 295 -22.72 4.35 -7.69
CA GLU A 295 -21.44 4.85 -7.24
C GLU A 295 -21.28 4.67 -5.73
N ILE A 296 -20.03 4.45 -5.30
CA ILE A 296 -19.67 4.36 -3.89
C ILE A 296 -18.45 5.22 -3.57
N VAL A 297 -18.42 5.71 -2.34
CA VAL A 297 -17.24 6.25 -1.67
C VAL A 297 -16.81 5.24 -0.61
N VAL A 298 -15.52 5.01 -0.48
CA VAL A 298 -14.96 4.09 0.50
C VAL A 298 -14.22 4.87 1.57
N VAL A 299 -14.47 4.58 2.84
CA VAL A 299 -13.62 5.01 3.95
C VAL A 299 -13.06 3.76 4.61
N GLY A 300 -11.73 3.73 4.84
CA GLY A 300 -11.08 2.53 5.31
C GLY A 300 -9.93 2.76 6.27
N ALA A 301 -9.57 1.69 6.96
CA ALA A 301 -8.40 1.53 7.80
C ALA A 301 -8.04 0.05 7.84
N HIS A 302 -6.78 -0.33 8.09
CA HIS A 302 -6.50 -1.75 8.28
C HIS A 302 -6.75 -2.21 9.72
N LEU A 303 -6.97 -3.51 9.86
CA LEU A 303 -7.27 -4.16 11.14
C LEU A 303 -6.13 -5.04 11.66
N ASP A 304 -5.24 -5.51 10.78
CA ASP A 304 -4.09 -6.34 11.16
C ASP A 304 -2.94 -5.48 11.71
N HIS A 305 -1.94 -6.15 12.31
CA HIS A 305 -0.66 -5.56 12.68
C HIS A 305 0.41 -6.65 12.75
N ASP A 306 1.59 -6.36 13.27
CA ASP A 306 2.77 -7.23 13.22
C ASP A 306 2.67 -8.54 14.03
N GLY A 307 1.75 -8.62 14.99
CA GLY A 307 1.52 -9.85 15.74
C GLY A 307 2.49 -10.04 16.90
N ILE A 308 3.09 -11.26 16.99
CA ILE A 308 4.04 -11.65 18.03
C ILE A 308 5.38 -12.00 17.37
N ASP A 309 6.47 -11.47 17.88
CA ASP A 309 7.81 -11.79 17.39
C ASP A 309 8.38 -13.12 17.96
N GLU A 310 9.57 -13.51 17.47
CA GLU A 310 10.24 -14.75 17.90
C GLU A 310 10.62 -14.75 19.40
N ALA A 311 10.68 -13.58 20.04
CA ALA A 311 10.94 -13.44 21.48
C ALA A 311 9.66 -13.47 22.33
N GLY A 312 8.49 -13.58 21.70
CA GLY A 312 7.19 -13.59 22.36
C GLY A 312 6.68 -12.18 22.75
N ARG A 313 7.27 -11.11 22.21
CA ARG A 313 6.79 -9.75 22.44
C ARG A 313 5.59 -9.48 21.53
N ILE A 314 4.54 -8.90 22.10
CA ILE A 314 3.31 -8.55 21.39
C ILE A 314 3.45 -7.13 20.85
N TYR A 315 3.12 -6.95 19.58
CA TYR A 315 3.04 -5.66 18.91
C TYR A 315 1.58 -5.25 18.83
N ASN A 316 1.12 -4.50 19.84
CA ASN A 316 -0.31 -4.21 20.01
C ASN A 316 -0.89 -3.30 18.93
N GLY A 317 -0.09 -2.40 18.33
CA GLY A 317 -0.51 -1.55 17.24
C GLY A 317 -1.71 -0.68 17.59
N ALA A 318 -1.58 0.13 18.67
CA ALA A 318 -2.68 0.97 19.12
C ALA A 318 -2.91 2.16 18.18
N ASP A 319 -1.82 2.79 17.72
CA ASP A 319 -1.90 3.80 16.67
C ASP A 319 -1.93 3.13 15.30
N ASP A 320 -1.09 2.14 15.10
CA ASP A 320 -0.95 1.37 13.86
C ASP A 320 -1.64 -0.02 13.96
N ASN A 321 -2.92 -0.22 13.55
CA ASN A 321 -3.85 0.82 13.15
C ASN A 321 -5.20 0.63 13.86
N ALA A 322 -5.17 0.34 15.20
CA ALA A 322 -6.42 0.32 15.96
C ALA A 322 -7.05 1.73 16.03
N SER A 323 -6.25 2.80 15.89
CA SER A 323 -6.73 4.18 15.87
C SER A 323 -7.61 4.47 14.66
N GLY A 324 -7.14 4.14 13.44
CA GLY A 324 -7.91 4.27 12.20
C GLY A 324 -9.12 3.35 12.18
N ALA A 325 -8.98 2.09 12.65
CA ALA A 325 -10.09 1.15 12.72
C ALA A 325 -11.21 1.67 13.64
N ALA A 326 -10.87 2.20 14.83
CA ALA A 326 -11.83 2.81 15.74
C ALA A 326 -12.54 4.03 15.11
N ALA A 327 -11.79 4.88 14.41
CA ALA A 327 -12.34 6.04 13.70
C ALA A 327 -13.35 5.61 12.62
N VAL A 328 -13.04 4.59 11.79
CA VAL A 328 -13.96 4.08 10.75
C VAL A 328 -15.23 3.51 11.38
N LEU A 329 -15.13 2.79 12.50
CA LEU A 329 -16.30 2.26 13.23
C LEU A 329 -17.20 3.39 13.74
N ALA A 330 -16.63 4.42 14.35
CA ALA A 330 -17.38 5.59 14.84
C ALA A 330 -18.05 6.38 13.69
N ILE A 331 -17.36 6.54 12.55
CA ILE A 331 -17.92 7.16 11.35
C ILE A 331 -19.10 6.33 10.83
N ALA A 332 -18.97 5.00 10.77
CA ALA A 332 -20.05 4.10 10.33
C ALA A 332 -21.30 4.23 11.21
N ALA A 333 -21.12 4.30 12.54
CA ALA A 333 -22.20 4.51 13.48
C ALA A 333 -22.86 5.88 13.27
N ALA A 334 -22.08 6.97 13.09
CA ALA A 334 -22.61 8.32 12.84
C ALA A 334 -23.45 8.38 11.55
N PHE A 335 -22.96 7.82 10.44
CA PHE A 335 -23.69 7.77 9.18
C PHE A 335 -24.97 6.94 9.28
N THR A 336 -24.94 5.83 10.03
CA THR A 336 -26.13 5.01 10.25
C THR A 336 -27.17 5.73 11.10
N ARG A 337 -26.75 6.50 12.13
CA ARG A 337 -27.66 7.35 12.91
C ARG A 337 -28.36 8.40 12.05
N ALA A 338 -27.61 9.07 11.15
CA ALA A 338 -28.20 10.02 10.20
C ALA A 338 -29.17 9.36 9.20
N ALA A 339 -28.79 8.21 8.66
CA ALA A 339 -29.61 7.44 7.73
C ALA A 339 -30.93 6.97 8.37
N ALA A 340 -30.92 6.63 9.66
CA ALA A 340 -32.13 6.30 10.43
C ALA A 340 -33.11 7.48 10.56
N GLN A 341 -32.60 8.72 10.45
CA GLN A 341 -33.39 9.96 10.40
C GLN A 341 -33.77 10.36 8.96
N GLY A 342 -33.52 9.51 7.95
CA GLY A 342 -33.83 9.76 6.55
C GLY A 342 -32.79 10.63 5.82
N VAL A 343 -31.66 10.98 6.46
CA VAL A 343 -30.59 11.80 5.86
C VAL A 343 -29.47 10.88 5.37
N ARG A 344 -29.27 10.87 4.06
CA ARG A 344 -28.26 10.04 3.38
C ARG A 344 -27.49 10.88 2.36
N PRO A 345 -26.20 10.60 2.13
CA PRO A 345 -25.46 11.25 1.04
C PRO A 345 -25.98 10.79 -0.33
N ALA A 346 -25.61 11.45 -1.40
CA ALA A 346 -26.02 11.08 -2.75
C ALA A 346 -25.54 9.67 -3.14
N ARG A 347 -24.31 9.29 -2.76
CA ARG A 347 -23.69 7.97 -2.99
C ARG A 347 -23.71 7.12 -1.74
N ALA A 348 -23.70 5.81 -1.93
CA ALA A 348 -23.44 4.90 -0.81
C ALA A 348 -22.01 5.10 -0.27
N VAL A 349 -21.85 4.91 1.04
CA VAL A 349 -20.55 4.92 1.71
C VAL A 349 -20.28 3.52 2.21
N VAL A 350 -19.14 2.95 1.81
CA VAL A 350 -18.63 1.68 2.31
C VAL A 350 -17.59 1.96 3.39
N PHE A 351 -17.77 1.35 4.55
CA PHE A 351 -16.85 1.36 5.68
C PHE A 351 -16.06 0.06 5.64
N ALA A 352 -14.77 0.17 5.39
CA ALA A 352 -13.92 -0.98 5.14
C ALA A 352 -12.82 -1.09 6.18
N LEU A 353 -12.72 -2.25 6.81
CA LEU A 353 -11.58 -2.60 7.65
C LEU A 353 -10.78 -3.66 6.87
N TRP A 354 -9.62 -3.22 6.38
CA TRP A 354 -8.75 -4.03 5.52
C TRP A 354 -7.96 -5.04 6.33
N ASN A 355 -7.62 -6.16 5.72
CA ASN A 355 -6.74 -7.14 6.35
C ASN A 355 -5.50 -7.40 5.49
N GLY A 356 -4.36 -7.62 6.11
CA GLY A 356 -3.10 -7.87 5.41
C GLY A 356 -2.45 -6.61 4.83
N GLU A 357 -2.67 -5.43 5.43
CA GLU A 357 -1.97 -4.20 5.07
C GLU A 357 -0.48 -4.34 5.29
N GLU A 358 -0.08 -4.81 6.47
CA GLU A 358 1.31 -5.06 6.92
C GLU A 358 2.08 -6.05 6.03
N LYS A 359 1.37 -6.67 5.13
CA LYS A 359 1.93 -7.65 4.16
C LYS A 359 1.80 -7.16 2.71
N GLY A 360 1.55 -5.85 2.53
CA GLY A 360 1.48 -5.16 1.24
C GLY A 360 0.06 -4.85 0.79
N SER A 361 -0.78 -4.32 1.69
CA SER A 361 -2.15 -3.85 1.42
C SER A 361 -3.05 -4.89 0.71
N LEU A 362 -2.85 -6.19 1.04
CA LEU A 362 -3.47 -7.31 0.32
C LEU A 362 -5.00 -7.22 0.25
N GLY A 363 -5.63 -6.79 1.36
CA GLY A 363 -7.07 -6.65 1.42
C GLY A 363 -7.61 -5.53 0.55
N ALA A 364 -6.96 -4.38 0.57
CA ALA A 364 -7.35 -3.23 -0.25
C ALA A 364 -7.12 -3.51 -1.74
N GLU A 365 -5.98 -4.12 -2.11
CA GLU A 365 -5.67 -4.56 -3.48
C GLU A 365 -6.76 -5.50 -4.02
N TYR A 366 -7.12 -6.52 -3.22
CA TYR A 366 -8.19 -7.44 -3.59
C TYR A 366 -9.53 -6.73 -3.77
N TYR A 367 -9.87 -5.80 -2.86
CA TYR A 367 -11.13 -5.07 -2.91
C TYR A 367 -11.26 -4.19 -4.16
N VAL A 368 -10.20 -3.49 -4.55
CA VAL A 368 -10.20 -2.64 -5.75
C VAL A 368 -10.50 -3.46 -7.00
N ALA A 369 -9.94 -4.68 -7.10
CA ALA A 369 -10.20 -5.62 -8.18
C ALA A 369 -11.59 -6.29 -8.09
N HIS A 370 -12.14 -6.46 -6.88
CA HIS A 370 -13.38 -7.19 -6.59
C HIS A 370 -14.29 -6.40 -5.64
N PRO A 371 -14.76 -5.21 -6.01
CA PRO A 371 -15.51 -4.36 -5.09
C PRO A 371 -16.84 -4.98 -4.66
N GLN A 372 -17.14 -4.83 -3.38
CA GLN A 372 -18.43 -5.24 -2.81
C GLN A 372 -19.06 -4.04 -2.06
N PRO A 373 -20.29 -3.62 -2.42
CA PRO A 373 -21.06 -4.13 -3.55
C PRO A 373 -20.37 -3.81 -4.89
N SER A 374 -20.68 -4.57 -5.94
CA SER A 374 -20.12 -4.34 -7.29
C SER A 374 -20.68 -3.06 -7.90
N ARG A 375 -20.14 -1.92 -7.47
CA ARG A 375 -20.47 -0.55 -7.91
C ARG A 375 -19.18 0.21 -8.23
N ARG A 376 -19.31 1.29 -8.99
CA ARG A 376 -18.14 2.13 -9.32
C ARG A 376 -17.61 2.87 -8.09
N ILE A 377 -16.40 2.62 -7.72
CA ILE A 377 -15.71 3.38 -6.67
C ILE A 377 -15.31 4.74 -7.26
N VAL A 378 -15.70 5.83 -6.61
CA VAL A 378 -15.39 7.20 -7.08
C VAL A 378 -14.41 7.92 -6.17
N ALA A 379 -14.26 7.48 -4.93
CA ALA A 379 -13.29 8.04 -3.99
C ALA A 379 -12.95 7.05 -2.87
N ASN A 380 -11.75 7.18 -2.31
CA ASN A 380 -11.35 6.54 -1.07
C ASN A 380 -10.79 7.58 -0.08
N VAL A 381 -11.12 7.42 1.20
CA VAL A 381 -10.50 8.14 2.32
C VAL A 381 -9.94 7.08 3.27
N ASN A 382 -8.64 7.03 3.40
CA ASN A 382 -7.94 6.07 4.27
C ASN A 382 -7.48 6.74 5.55
N LEU A 383 -7.62 6.05 6.68
CA LEU A 383 -7.14 6.47 7.99
C LEU A 383 -6.14 5.45 8.51
N ASP A 384 -4.93 5.92 8.79
CA ASP A 384 -3.88 5.06 9.29
C ASP A 384 -2.91 5.86 10.17
N MET A 385 -2.72 5.40 11.40
CA MET A 385 -1.96 6.11 12.43
C MET A 385 -2.51 7.53 12.67
N VAL A 386 -3.68 7.64 13.27
CA VAL A 386 -4.40 8.92 13.47
C VAL A 386 -4.56 9.30 14.94
N GLY A 387 -3.89 8.59 15.85
CA GLY A 387 -4.03 8.75 17.30
C GLY A 387 -2.80 9.32 18.03
N ARG A 388 -1.72 9.71 17.33
CA ARG A 388 -0.48 10.20 17.93
C ARG A 388 -0.07 11.56 17.38
N ASP A 389 1.07 12.07 17.85
CA ASP A 389 1.74 13.24 17.30
C ASP A 389 3.01 12.79 16.61
N GLU A 390 3.29 13.32 15.40
CA GLU A 390 4.54 13.07 14.72
C GLU A 390 5.73 13.49 15.60
N ASP A 391 6.66 12.54 15.80
CA ASP A 391 7.88 12.76 16.57
C ASP A 391 9.04 12.01 15.92
N ILE A 392 9.97 12.76 15.33
CA ILE A 392 11.16 12.23 14.66
C ILE A 392 12.39 12.75 15.40
N PRO A 393 12.81 12.04 16.47
CA PRO A 393 13.88 12.52 17.34
C PRO A 393 15.27 12.45 16.68
N ASP A 394 15.50 11.44 15.84
CA ASP A 394 16.76 11.26 15.11
C ASP A 394 16.52 10.89 13.63
N PRO A 395 16.67 11.84 12.69
CA PRO A 395 16.55 11.58 11.26
C PRO A 395 17.57 10.59 10.68
N ASN A 396 18.61 10.22 11.43
CA ASN A 396 19.60 9.22 11.01
C ASN A 396 19.17 7.78 11.36
N ASP A 397 18.17 7.61 12.21
CA ASP A 397 17.55 6.29 12.43
C ASP A 397 16.99 5.78 11.09
N PRO A 398 17.28 4.53 10.69
CA PRO A 398 16.77 3.97 9.43
C PRO A 398 15.27 4.08 9.23
N ARG A 399 14.48 4.07 10.31
CA ARG A 399 13.01 4.21 10.29
C ARG A 399 12.56 5.59 9.78
N TYR A 400 13.37 6.63 10.01
CA TYR A 400 13.04 8.02 9.69
C TYR A 400 13.93 8.63 8.62
N ARG A 401 14.76 7.82 7.95
CA ARG A 401 15.69 8.33 6.94
C ARG A 401 14.94 9.12 5.86
N GLY A 402 15.31 10.38 5.68
CA GLY A 402 14.71 11.27 4.69
C GLY A 402 13.61 12.19 5.26
N PHE A 403 13.16 11.97 6.48
CA PHE A 403 12.25 12.88 7.18
C PHE A 403 13.02 13.96 7.93
N ALA A 404 12.41 15.12 8.09
CA ALA A 404 12.97 16.18 8.90
C ALA A 404 12.77 15.87 10.40
N LYS A 405 13.73 16.31 11.24
CA LYS A 405 13.54 16.24 12.68
C LYS A 405 12.35 17.11 13.10
N THR A 406 11.45 16.52 13.89
CA THR A 406 10.31 17.22 14.49
C THR A 406 10.04 16.68 15.89
N HIS A 407 9.25 17.39 16.68
CA HIS A 407 8.88 16.97 18.03
C HIS A 407 7.37 16.87 18.17
N ALA A 408 6.88 15.92 18.96
CA ALA A 408 5.47 15.73 19.23
C ALA A 408 4.76 17.05 19.64
N SER A 409 5.41 17.87 20.47
CA SER A 409 4.87 19.17 20.91
C SER A 409 4.57 20.17 19.78
N ASP A 410 5.24 20.03 18.62
CA ASP A 410 5.05 20.91 17.48
C ASP A 410 3.88 20.42 16.59
N ASN A 411 3.41 19.19 16.82
CA ASN A 411 2.45 18.49 15.96
C ASN A 411 1.11 18.15 16.66
N VAL A 412 0.85 18.69 17.85
CA VAL A 412 -0.37 18.41 18.65
C VAL A 412 -1.67 18.64 17.87
N ASN A 413 -1.70 19.57 16.93
CA ASN A 413 -2.87 19.87 16.10
C ASN A 413 -2.70 19.47 14.62
N VAL A 414 -1.67 18.69 14.29
CA VAL A 414 -1.31 18.37 12.92
C VAL A 414 -1.94 17.05 12.49
N VAL A 415 -2.48 17.02 11.27
CA VAL A 415 -2.79 15.83 10.49
C VAL A 415 -2.20 16.01 9.09
N HIS A 416 -1.58 14.98 8.55
CA HIS A 416 -1.09 14.96 7.18
C HIS A 416 -2.17 14.41 6.26
N LEU A 417 -2.33 15.03 5.09
CA LEU A 417 -3.20 14.59 4.00
C LEU A 417 -2.32 14.22 2.82
N LEU A 418 -2.19 12.93 2.55
CA LEU A 418 -1.45 12.40 1.41
C LEU A 418 -2.41 12.02 0.27
N GLY A 419 -1.86 11.88 -0.96
CA GLY A 419 -2.66 11.61 -2.15
C GLY A 419 -3.28 12.88 -2.78
N TYR A 420 -3.04 14.04 -2.19
CA TYR A 420 -3.60 15.33 -2.63
C TYR A 420 -3.18 15.72 -4.05
N THR A 421 -2.01 15.30 -4.50
CA THR A 421 -1.52 15.57 -5.86
C THR A 421 -2.27 14.75 -6.90
N TYR A 422 -2.75 13.56 -6.55
CA TYR A 422 -3.56 12.68 -7.39
C TYR A 422 -5.06 13.01 -7.31
N ALA A 423 -5.52 13.47 -6.15
CA ALA A 423 -6.93 13.73 -5.85
C ALA A 423 -7.18 15.16 -5.35
N PRO A 424 -6.90 16.21 -6.16
CA PRO A 424 -6.99 17.60 -5.71
C PRO A 424 -8.42 18.05 -5.35
N ASP A 425 -9.44 17.35 -5.84
CA ASP A 425 -10.83 17.64 -5.47
C ASP A 425 -11.12 17.16 -4.03
N LEU A 426 -10.55 16.02 -3.61
CA LEU A 426 -10.61 15.54 -2.22
C LEU A 426 -9.82 16.46 -1.28
N ALA A 427 -8.67 16.97 -1.72
CA ALA A 427 -7.92 17.96 -0.93
C ALA A 427 -8.74 19.22 -0.66
N ARG A 428 -9.45 19.74 -1.67
CA ARG A 428 -10.37 20.88 -1.48
C ARG A 428 -11.56 20.54 -0.57
N ALA A 429 -12.10 19.33 -0.68
CA ALA A 429 -13.15 18.86 0.24
C ALA A 429 -12.63 18.77 1.68
N ALA A 430 -11.36 18.40 1.87
CA ALA A 430 -10.70 18.39 3.18
C ALA A 430 -10.57 19.82 3.74
N ASP A 431 -10.21 20.82 2.92
CA ASP A 431 -10.18 22.22 3.37
C ASP A 431 -11.58 22.68 3.86
N VAL A 432 -12.64 22.29 3.16
CA VAL A 432 -14.02 22.59 3.56
C VAL A 432 -14.39 21.86 4.86
N ALA A 433 -14.09 20.56 4.96
CA ALA A 433 -14.36 19.75 6.15
C ALA A 433 -13.66 20.31 7.39
N ASN A 434 -12.46 20.87 7.22
CA ASN A 434 -11.65 21.39 8.31
C ASN A 434 -12.09 22.76 8.85
N GLN A 435 -12.98 23.48 8.18
CA GLN A 435 -13.39 24.84 8.60
C GLN A 435 -13.98 24.88 10.01
N THR A 436 -14.67 23.83 10.43
CA THR A 436 -15.25 23.70 11.78
C THR A 436 -14.30 23.05 12.78
N ILE A 437 -13.39 22.19 12.33
CA ILE A 437 -12.50 21.40 13.21
C ILE A 437 -11.20 22.15 13.51
N GLN A 438 -10.68 22.89 12.52
CA GLN A 438 -9.48 23.72 12.64
C GLN A 438 -8.21 22.95 13.01
N LEU A 439 -8.01 21.77 12.41
CA LEU A 439 -6.73 21.08 12.42
C LEU A 439 -5.72 21.82 11.54
N THR A 440 -4.45 21.61 11.78
CA THR A 440 -3.39 21.98 10.86
C THR A 440 -3.21 20.84 9.86
N VAL A 441 -3.86 20.94 8.69
CA VAL A 441 -3.73 19.94 7.62
C VAL A 441 -2.48 20.24 6.82
N LYS A 442 -1.47 19.35 6.90
CA LYS A 442 -0.25 19.42 6.10
C LYS A 442 -0.37 18.60 4.82
N GLN A 443 0.16 19.11 3.71
CA GLN A 443 0.19 18.48 2.39
C GLN A 443 1.66 18.42 1.94
N ASP A 444 2.49 17.61 2.57
CA ASP A 444 3.94 17.64 2.46
C ASP A 444 4.59 16.30 2.08
N TYR A 445 3.89 15.14 2.19
CA TYR A 445 4.48 13.81 2.03
C TYR A 445 4.19 13.10 0.70
N ASP A 446 3.48 13.71 -0.25
CA ASP A 446 3.23 13.07 -1.55
C ASP A 446 4.49 12.87 -2.41
N ARG A 447 5.58 13.57 -2.08
CA ARG A 447 6.83 13.55 -2.82
C ARG A 447 8.05 13.37 -1.91
N ASP A 448 7.84 12.81 -0.74
CA ASP A 448 8.94 12.52 0.17
C ASP A 448 9.83 11.39 -0.35
N SER A 449 11.09 11.37 0.10
CA SER A 449 12.10 10.39 -0.35
C SER A 449 11.84 8.97 0.16
N GLN A 450 10.90 8.80 1.09
CA GLN A 450 10.53 7.53 1.70
C GLN A 450 9.24 6.94 1.11
N ASN A 451 8.61 7.65 0.16
CA ASN A 451 7.38 7.23 -0.50
C ASN A 451 6.24 6.92 0.48
N LEU A 452 6.06 7.78 1.49
CA LEU A 452 5.02 7.59 2.50
C LEU A 452 3.62 7.48 1.85
N VAL A 453 3.39 8.19 0.75
CA VAL A 453 2.16 8.10 -0.05
C VAL A 453 1.85 6.69 -0.58
N ARG A 454 2.80 5.76 -0.54
CA ARG A 454 2.62 4.37 -1.01
C ARG A 454 2.47 3.35 0.12
N ARG A 455 2.49 3.80 1.37
CA ARG A 455 2.61 2.92 2.54
C ARG A 455 1.31 2.70 3.28
N SER A 456 0.15 2.75 2.60
CA SER A 456 -1.11 2.37 3.21
C SER A 456 -2.17 2.04 2.16
N ASP A 457 -3.34 1.61 2.59
CA ASP A 457 -4.42 1.03 1.80
C ASP A 457 -5.09 1.96 0.77
N HIS A 458 -4.79 3.25 0.76
CA HIS A 458 -5.20 4.16 -0.31
C HIS A 458 -4.41 3.96 -1.60
N TRP A 459 -3.20 3.39 -1.51
CA TRP A 459 -2.31 3.24 -2.65
C TRP A 459 -2.88 2.34 -3.75
N PRO A 460 -3.45 1.16 -3.48
CA PRO A 460 -4.15 0.37 -4.49
C PRO A 460 -5.22 1.14 -5.27
N PHE A 461 -5.96 2.04 -4.61
CA PHE A 461 -6.95 2.88 -5.29
C PHE A 461 -6.29 3.86 -6.26
N LEU A 462 -5.22 4.54 -5.84
CA LEU A 462 -4.46 5.46 -6.68
C LEU A 462 -3.85 4.74 -7.90
N GLN A 463 -3.31 3.54 -7.72
CA GLN A 463 -2.76 2.72 -8.81
C GLN A 463 -3.82 2.36 -9.87
N HIS A 464 -5.08 2.23 -9.47
CA HIS A 464 -6.21 1.96 -10.37
C HIS A 464 -6.91 3.24 -10.87
N GLY A 465 -6.31 4.41 -10.69
CA GLY A 465 -6.86 5.69 -11.16
C GLY A 465 -8.10 6.15 -10.39
N ILE A 466 -8.28 5.66 -9.16
CA ILE A 466 -9.38 6.05 -8.28
C ILE A 466 -8.85 7.15 -7.35
N PRO A 467 -9.51 8.33 -7.30
CA PRO A 467 -9.13 9.39 -6.37
C PRO A 467 -9.11 8.88 -4.93
N ALA A 468 -7.98 9.01 -4.24
CA ALA A 468 -7.84 8.58 -2.87
C ALA A 468 -6.98 9.56 -2.07
N VAL A 469 -7.28 9.69 -0.78
CA VAL A 469 -6.46 10.43 0.17
C VAL A 469 -6.23 9.60 1.43
N PHE A 470 -5.11 9.86 2.07
CA PHE A 470 -4.67 9.20 3.29
C PHE A 470 -4.46 10.23 4.40
N LEU A 471 -5.14 10.03 5.51
CA LEU A 471 -5.01 10.81 6.74
C LEU A 471 -4.12 10.07 7.72
N THR A 472 -3.06 10.72 8.17
CA THR A 472 -2.14 10.19 9.18
C THR A 472 -1.63 11.30 10.08
N THR A 473 -1.21 10.97 11.27
CA THR A 473 -0.51 11.91 12.17
C THR A 473 1.01 11.80 12.08
N GLY A 474 1.53 11.00 11.13
CA GLY A 474 2.95 10.83 10.87
C GLY A 474 3.61 9.76 11.74
N LEU A 475 4.94 9.65 11.64
CA LEU A 475 5.71 8.63 12.34
C LEU A 475 6.06 9.07 13.77
N HIS A 476 6.19 8.11 14.68
CA HIS A 476 6.57 8.32 16.08
C HIS A 476 7.53 7.22 16.58
N PRO A 477 8.23 7.40 17.73
CA PRO A 477 9.25 6.45 18.21
C PRO A 477 8.75 5.02 18.43
N ASP A 478 7.47 4.88 18.75
CA ASP A 478 6.87 3.59 19.07
C ASP A 478 6.35 2.82 17.81
N TYR A 479 6.43 3.43 16.60
CA TYR A 479 6.01 2.83 15.33
C TYR A 479 6.69 1.47 15.10
N HIS A 480 5.90 0.41 14.85
CA HIS A 480 6.36 -0.98 14.71
C HIS A 480 7.22 -1.47 15.89
N THR A 481 6.81 -1.10 17.10
CA THR A 481 7.41 -1.60 18.34
C THR A 481 6.34 -2.08 19.32
N PRO A 482 6.69 -2.90 20.32
CA PRO A 482 5.75 -3.29 21.38
C PRO A 482 5.24 -2.13 22.24
N ASP A 483 5.83 -0.94 22.13
CA ASP A 483 5.45 0.24 22.93
C ASP A 483 4.32 1.06 22.27
N ASP A 484 3.84 0.67 21.07
CA ASP A 484 2.63 1.25 20.47
C ASP A 484 1.38 0.69 21.15
N ASP A 485 1.06 1.29 22.30
CA ASP A 485 0.03 0.83 23.22
C ASP A 485 -1.06 1.90 23.46
N THR A 486 -2.26 1.45 23.87
CA THR A 486 -3.44 2.27 24.12
C THR A 486 -3.16 3.46 25.04
N GLY A 487 -2.23 3.32 26.01
CA GLY A 487 -1.83 4.38 26.93
C GLY A 487 -1.13 5.58 26.27
N ARG A 488 -0.68 5.43 25.01
CA ARG A 488 0.04 6.45 24.25
C ARG A 488 -0.85 7.29 23.33
N ILE A 489 -2.11 6.91 23.14
CA ILE A 489 -3.05 7.57 22.21
C ILE A 489 -3.53 8.91 22.77
N ASP A 490 -3.44 9.96 21.96
CA ASP A 490 -4.14 11.24 22.17
C ASP A 490 -5.58 11.13 21.67
N PHE A 491 -6.46 10.70 22.57
CA PHE A 491 -7.87 10.48 22.22
C PHE A 491 -8.61 11.77 21.87
N ALA A 492 -8.20 12.92 22.38
CA ALA A 492 -8.84 14.19 22.04
C ALA A 492 -8.50 14.61 20.60
N LYS A 493 -7.27 14.38 20.17
CA LYS A 493 -6.85 14.59 18.78
C LYS A 493 -7.53 13.58 17.85
N LEU A 494 -7.57 12.31 18.23
CA LEU A 494 -8.24 11.25 17.48
C LEU A 494 -9.73 11.55 17.25
N GLU A 495 -10.47 12.01 18.27
CA GLU A 495 -11.86 12.43 18.15
C GLU A 495 -12.02 13.52 17.08
N ARG A 496 -11.18 14.56 17.13
CA ARG A 496 -11.22 15.66 16.16
C ARG A 496 -10.87 15.22 14.74
N ILE A 497 -9.90 14.31 14.58
CA ILE A 497 -9.55 13.74 13.25
C ILE A 497 -10.68 12.85 12.75
N THR A 498 -11.35 12.10 13.62
CA THR A 498 -12.52 11.29 13.26
C THR A 498 -13.67 12.17 12.78
N GLU A 499 -13.97 13.28 13.45
CA GLU A 499 -14.96 14.26 12.98
C GLU A 499 -14.59 14.87 11.65
N PHE A 500 -13.32 15.25 11.46
CA PHE A 500 -12.79 15.79 10.21
C PHE A 500 -12.96 14.78 9.06
N ALA A 501 -12.54 13.53 9.26
CA ALA A 501 -12.68 12.46 8.29
C ALA A 501 -14.14 12.18 7.93
N ALA A 502 -15.04 12.14 8.92
CA ALA A 502 -16.48 11.96 8.68
C ALA A 502 -17.07 13.05 7.79
N ARG A 503 -16.70 14.32 8.02
CA ARG A 503 -17.11 15.45 7.17
C ARG A 503 -16.56 15.33 5.77
N LEU A 504 -15.28 14.99 5.62
CA LEU A 504 -14.65 14.79 4.32
C LEU A 504 -15.34 13.67 3.52
N VAL A 505 -15.62 12.53 4.16
CA VAL A 505 -16.33 11.41 3.55
C VAL A 505 -17.73 11.81 3.10
N TRP A 506 -18.46 12.58 3.93
CA TRP A 506 -19.77 13.08 3.55
C TRP A 506 -19.70 13.97 2.30
N LEU A 507 -18.78 14.93 2.28
CA LEU A 507 -18.61 15.85 1.14
C LEU A 507 -18.24 15.09 -0.14
N ALA A 508 -17.38 14.07 -0.05
CA ALA A 508 -17.03 13.22 -1.19
C ALA A 508 -18.23 12.38 -1.68
N ALA A 509 -19.09 11.94 -0.76
CA ALA A 509 -20.24 11.11 -1.10
C ALA A 509 -21.44 11.89 -1.60
N ASP A 510 -21.62 13.14 -1.17
CA ASP A 510 -22.76 13.98 -1.53
C ASP A 510 -22.48 14.91 -2.72
N GLY A 511 -21.24 15.37 -2.87
CA GLY A 511 -20.79 16.31 -3.91
C GLY A 511 -20.65 15.69 -5.32
N ASP A 512 -19.90 16.36 -6.19
CA ASP A 512 -19.49 15.81 -7.47
C ASP A 512 -18.43 14.72 -7.30
N ALA A 513 -18.36 13.80 -8.26
CA ALA A 513 -17.34 12.76 -8.23
C ALA A 513 -15.94 13.41 -8.34
N PRO A 514 -15.04 13.16 -7.39
CA PRO A 514 -13.68 13.69 -7.49
C PRO A 514 -12.98 13.21 -8.76
N ARG A 515 -12.10 14.03 -9.29
CA ARG A 515 -11.32 13.69 -10.48
C ARG A 515 -9.97 13.13 -10.06
N PHE A 516 -9.56 12.09 -10.74
CA PHE A 516 -8.19 11.59 -10.66
C PHE A 516 -7.28 12.43 -11.56
N ARG A 517 -6.10 12.75 -11.08
CA ARG A 517 -5.06 13.45 -11.84
C ARG A 517 -3.85 12.53 -11.99
N THR A 518 -3.52 12.16 -13.22
CA THR A 518 -2.24 11.54 -13.54
C THR A 518 -1.11 12.55 -13.32
N GLN A 519 -0.06 12.14 -12.67
CA GLN A 519 1.15 12.98 -12.46
C GLN A 519 1.98 13.09 -13.73
#